data_8e82476c142a5edd1bd67d04214790d8
#
_entry.id   8e82476c142a5edd1bd67d04214790d8
#
_cell.length_a   1.000
_cell.length_b   1.000
_cell.length_c   1.000
_cell.angle_alpha   90.00
_cell.angle_beta   90.00
_cell.angle_gamma   90.00
#
_symmetry.space_group_name_H-M   'P 1'
#
loop_
_entity.id
_entity.type
_entity.pdbx_description
1 polymer ?
#
loop_
_entity_poly.entity_id
_entity_poly.type
_entity_poly.pdbx_seq_one_letter_code
_entity_poly.pdbx_strand_id
1 'polypeptide(L)'
;GKISCYIPNPTFDVVARPGAKEDYYRHGNPEGKSFREVMGEPMKAIPAFREPAARLEVMDELGLNYSLMFPTLASLVEERMKDDPDLTIDVIHALNEWMYEQWQFDYEGRIFSTPVITLPIVDRALEELQWCLERGARTVLVRPAPVPSMNGGSRSFGFPEFDPFWQA
;
A
#
# COMPACT_ATOMS: atom_id res chain seq x y z
N GLY A 1 -23.29 10.92 10.27
CA GLY A 1 -22.72 9.77 9.59
C GLY A 1 -21.91 8.93 10.57
N LYS A 2 -22.00 7.61 10.52
CA LYS A 2 -21.11 6.75 11.29
C LYS A 2 -19.71 6.86 10.68
N ILE A 3 -18.74 7.37 11.44
CA ILE A 3 -17.33 7.25 11.09
C ILE A 3 -16.99 5.77 11.24
N SER A 4 -16.94 5.03 10.14
CA SER A 4 -16.41 3.67 10.16
C SER A 4 -14.88 3.77 10.08
N CYS A 5 -14.21 3.60 11.19
CA CYS A 5 -12.76 3.55 11.25
C CYS A 5 -12.27 2.23 10.65
N TYR A 6 -12.00 2.20 9.35
CA TYR A 6 -11.33 1.07 8.68
C TYR A 6 -9.80 1.21 8.68
N ILE A 7 -9.32 2.33 9.16
CA ILE A 7 -7.90 2.61 9.28
C ILE A 7 -7.52 2.23 10.71
N PRO A 8 -6.65 1.23 10.91
CA PRO A 8 -6.09 1.01 12.24
C PRO A 8 -5.47 2.32 12.69
N ASN A 9 -5.85 2.76 13.89
CA ASN A 9 -5.28 3.95 14.48
C ASN A 9 -3.75 3.78 14.49
N PRO A 10 -2.96 4.66 13.85
CA PRO A 10 -1.50 4.55 13.82
C PRO A 10 -0.87 4.62 15.22
N THR A 11 -1.65 5.02 16.23
CA THR A 11 -1.22 4.99 17.64
C THR A 11 -1.37 3.61 18.29
N PHE A 12 -1.96 2.61 17.64
CA PHE A 12 -1.97 1.26 18.16
C PHE A 12 -0.55 0.68 18.16
N ASP A 13 -0.02 0.48 19.36
CA ASP A 13 1.26 -0.16 19.59
C ASP A 13 1.19 -1.69 19.52
N VAL A 14 0.08 -2.22 19.02
CA VAL A 14 -0.15 -3.67 18.95
C VAL A 14 -0.39 -4.11 17.52
N VAL A 15 0.20 -5.23 17.16
CA VAL A 15 0.09 -5.86 15.85
C VAL A 15 -0.18 -7.36 16.00
N ALA A 16 -0.66 -8.00 14.95
CA ALA A 16 -0.77 -9.44 14.93
C ALA A 16 0.62 -10.09 15.02
N ARG A 17 0.73 -11.19 15.76
CA ARG A 17 1.97 -11.96 15.79
C ARG A 17 2.28 -12.53 14.41
N PRO A 18 3.54 -12.54 13.99
CA PRO A 18 3.96 -13.33 12.82
C PRO A 18 3.48 -14.78 12.96
N GLY A 19 2.95 -15.33 11.88
CA GLY A 19 2.42 -16.69 11.88
C GLY A 19 1.02 -16.87 12.51
N ALA A 20 0.40 -15.83 13.06
CA ALA A 20 -0.91 -15.94 13.71
C ALA A 20 -2.02 -16.60 12.87
N LYS A 21 -1.93 -16.49 11.55
CA LYS A 21 -2.88 -17.11 10.62
C LYS A 21 -2.39 -18.43 10.00
N GLU A 22 -1.24 -18.93 10.39
CA GLU A 22 -0.64 -20.10 9.75
C GLU A 22 -1.54 -21.32 9.82
N ASP A 23 -2.08 -21.61 11.01
CA ASP A 23 -3.00 -22.74 11.22
C ASP A 23 -4.29 -22.55 10.41
N TYR A 24 -4.82 -21.32 10.34
CA TYR A 24 -5.99 -21.01 9.53
C TYR A 24 -5.76 -21.31 8.04
N TYR A 25 -4.61 -20.92 7.50
CA TYR A 25 -4.30 -21.17 6.09
C TYR A 25 -3.98 -22.65 5.80
N ARG A 26 -3.40 -23.37 6.76
CA ARG A 26 -3.07 -24.78 6.60
C ARG A 26 -4.28 -25.69 6.76
N HIS A 27 -5.16 -25.40 7.71
CA HIS A 27 -6.19 -26.33 8.17
C HIS A 27 -7.62 -25.78 8.04
N GLY A 28 -7.76 -24.53 7.59
CA GLY A 28 -9.05 -23.82 7.56
C GLY A 28 -9.51 -23.40 8.94
N ASN A 29 -10.83 -23.24 9.09
CA ASN A 29 -11.46 -22.85 10.35
C ASN A 29 -12.55 -23.85 10.76
N PRO A 30 -12.21 -25.11 11.06
CA PRO A 30 -13.20 -26.12 11.39
C PRO A 30 -13.97 -25.82 12.70
N GLU A 31 -13.36 -25.05 13.59
CA GLU A 31 -13.96 -24.68 14.87
C GLU A 31 -14.84 -23.42 14.77
N GLY A 32 -14.93 -22.79 13.60
CA GLY A 32 -15.73 -21.56 13.40
C GLY A 32 -15.28 -20.36 14.22
N LYS A 33 -13.99 -20.27 14.56
CA LYS A 33 -13.41 -19.16 15.32
C LYS A 33 -13.66 -17.82 14.63
N SER A 34 -13.94 -16.79 15.41
CA SER A 34 -13.97 -15.42 14.92
C SER A 34 -12.57 -15.00 14.43
N PHE A 35 -12.51 -13.97 13.57
CA PHE A 35 -11.22 -13.43 13.08
C PHE A 35 -10.29 -13.03 14.24
N ARG A 36 -10.83 -12.47 15.31
CA ARG A 36 -10.07 -12.08 16.51
C ARG A 36 -9.45 -13.28 17.22
N GLU A 37 -10.19 -14.37 17.34
CA GLU A 37 -9.70 -15.61 17.94
C GLU A 37 -8.62 -16.28 17.07
N VAL A 38 -8.78 -16.23 15.74
CA VAL A 38 -7.76 -16.71 14.77
C VAL A 38 -6.46 -15.90 14.91
N MET A 39 -6.56 -14.57 15.09
CA MET A 39 -5.39 -13.70 15.24
C MET A 39 -4.65 -13.88 16.57
N GLY A 40 -5.31 -14.47 17.56
CA GLY A 40 -4.75 -14.69 18.89
C GLY A 40 -4.39 -13.39 19.63
N GLU A 41 -3.53 -13.51 20.63
CA GLU A 41 -3.07 -12.35 21.40
C GLU A 41 -2.12 -11.49 20.55
N PRO A 42 -2.38 -10.18 20.47
CA PRO A 42 -1.51 -9.26 19.72
C PRO A 42 -0.15 -9.11 20.43
N MET A 43 0.85 -8.72 19.68
CA MET A 43 2.16 -8.33 20.20
C MET A 43 2.35 -6.81 20.11
N LYS A 44 3.23 -6.27 20.94
CA LYS A 44 3.64 -4.88 20.82
C LYS A 44 4.42 -4.69 19.51
N ALA A 45 4.13 -3.58 18.82
CA ALA A 45 4.88 -3.22 17.62
C ALA A 45 6.36 -2.97 17.96
N ILE A 46 7.25 -3.53 17.17
CA ILE A 46 8.69 -3.31 17.30
C ILE A 46 9.12 -2.13 16.39
N PRO A 47 10.26 -1.47 16.67
CA PRO A 47 10.74 -0.34 15.85
C PRO A 47 10.82 -0.67 14.36
N ALA A 48 11.22 -1.89 14.01
CA ALA A 48 11.31 -2.36 12.63
C ALA A 48 9.99 -2.29 11.82
N PHE A 49 8.85 -2.09 12.47
CA PHE A 49 7.56 -1.88 11.77
C PHE A 49 7.33 -0.42 11.39
N ARG A 50 8.16 0.51 11.88
CA ARG A 50 7.99 1.96 11.69
C ARG A 50 9.24 2.66 11.18
N GLU A 51 10.40 2.07 11.37
CA GLU A 51 11.71 2.69 11.11
C GLU A 51 12.51 1.84 10.12
N PRO A 52 12.97 2.41 9.01
CA PRO A 52 13.69 1.66 7.99
C PRO A 52 15.04 1.12 8.49
N ALA A 53 15.79 1.86 9.29
CA ALA A 53 17.05 1.39 9.86
C ALA A 53 16.86 0.15 10.75
N ALA A 54 15.91 0.19 11.69
CA ALA A 54 15.59 -0.96 12.52
C ALA A 54 15.03 -2.14 11.70
N ARG A 55 14.39 -1.85 10.56
CA ARG A 55 13.93 -2.89 9.63
C ARG A 55 15.09 -3.62 8.98
N LEU A 56 16.18 -2.93 8.61
CA LEU A 56 17.38 -3.57 8.06
C LEU A 56 17.99 -4.57 9.04
N GLU A 57 18.07 -4.23 10.32
CA GLU A 57 18.59 -5.14 11.36
C GLU A 57 17.76 -6.45 11.40
N VAL A 58 16.43 -6.35 11.41
CA VAL A 58 15.55 -7.53 11.38
C VAL A 58 15.68 -8.29 10.05
N MET A 59 15.88 -7.60 8.92
CA MET A 59 16.13 -8.26 7.65
C MET A 59 17.42 -9.08 7.69
N ASP A 60 18.47 -8.56 8.31
CA ASP A 60 19.73 -9.27 8.49
C ASP A 60 19.56 -10.53 9.37
N GLU A 61 18.84 -10.40 10.48
CA GLU A 61 18.49 -11.54 11.35
C GLU A 61 17.72 -12.63 10.61
N LEU A 62 16.83 -12.24 9.68
CA LEU A 62 16.00 -13.15 8.88
C LEU A 62 16.70 -13.65 7.62
N GLY A 63 17.91 -13.17 7.31
CA GLY A 63 18.65 -13.51 6.08
C GLY A 63 18.00 -12.95 4.80
N LEU A 64 17.30 -11.81 4.89
CA LEU A 64 16.62 -11.17 3.76
C LEU A 64 17.53 -10.11 3.14
N ASN A 65 17.87 -10.27 1.87
CA ASN A 65 18.65 -9.29 1.12
C ASN A 65 17.83 -8.05 0.74
N TYR A 66 16.59 -8.24 0.28
CA TYR A 66 15.72 -7.19 -0.23
C TYR A 66 14.29 -7.34 0.30
N SER A 67 13.58 -6.23 0.38
CA SER A 67 12.16 -6.18 0.74
C SER A 67 11.41 -5.18 -0.13
N LEU A 68 10.28 -5.60 -0.67
CA LEU A 68 9.29 -4.70 -1.28
C LEU A 68 8.21 -4.40 -0.25
N MET A 69 7.90 -3.12 -0.06
CA MET A 69 6.89 -2.67 0.90
C MET A 69 5.68 -2.10 0.17
N PHE A 70 4.53 -2.72 0.38
CA PHE A 70 3.27 -2.34 -0.26
C PHE A 70 2.37 -1.57 0.71
N PRO A 71 1.87 -0.38 0.33
CA PRO A 71 0.97 0.41 1.16
C PRO A 71 -0.47 -0.14 1.08
N THR A 72 -0.79 -1.13 1.90
CA THR A 72 -2.11 -1.80 1.91
C THR A 72 -3.28 -0.81 2.07
N LEU A 73 -3.08 0.29 2.81
CA LEU A 73 -4.11 1.30 3.03
C LEU A 73 -4.49 2.04 1.75
N ALA A 74 -3.55 2.27 0.85
CA ALA A 74 -3.77 3.02 -0.39
C ALA A 74 -4.87 2.40 -1.27
N SER A 75 -4.87 1.08 -1.43
CA SER A 75 -5.89 0.38 -2.21
C SER A 75 -7.30 0.53 -1.63
N LEU A 76 -7.42 0.64 -0.30
CA LEU A 76 -8.69 0.90 0.37
C LEU A 76 -9.16 2.34 0.15
N VAL A 77 -8.25 3.31 0.21
CA VAL A 77 -8.54 4.72 -0.04
C VAL A 77 -9.04 4.89 -1.48
N GLU A 78 -8.30 4.39 -2.44
CA GLU A 78 -8.64 4.47 -3.87
C GLU A 78 -10.03 3.90 -4.16
N GLU A 79 -10.37 2.72 -3.62
CA GLU A 79 -11.72 2.13 -3.79
C GLU A 79 -12.81 2.97 -3.15
N ARG A 80 -12.54 3.56 -1.99
CA ARG A 80 -13.54 4.33 -1.24
C ARG A 80 -13.80 5.71 -1.83
N MET A 81 -12.85 6.27 -2.53
CA MET A 81 -12.87 7.63 -3.07
C MET A 81 -12.99 7.64 -4.60
N LYS A 82 -13.19 6.51 -5.24
CA LYS A 82 -13.21 6.35 -6.71
C LYS A 82 -14.20 7.26 -7.45
N ASP A 83 -15.22 7.75 -6.76
CA ASP A 83 -16.25 8.65 -7.33
C ASP A 83 -15.80 10.12 -7.32
N ASP A 84 -14.66 10.43 -6.70
CA ASP A 84 -14.02 11.74 -6.68
C ASP A 84 -12.53 11.60 -7.08
N PRO A 85 -12.22 11.66 -8.38
CA PRO A 85 -10.87 11.44 -8.89
C PRO A 85 -9.86 12.46 -8.38
N ASP A 86 -10.22 13.73 -8.31
CA ASP A 86 -9.30 14.80 -7.88
C ASP A 86 -8.92 14.60 -6.41
N LEU A 87 -9.91 14.37 -5.53
CA LEU A 87 -9.65 14.08 -4.14
C LEU A 87 -8.83 12.79 -3.96
N THR A 88 -9.09 11.76 -4.77
CA THR A 88 -8.33 10.51 -4.74
C THR A 88 -6.86 10.77 -5.06
N ILE A 89 -6.58 11.54 -6.11
CA ILE A 89 -5.22 11.90 -6.54
C ILE A 89 -4.51 12.66 -5.41
N ASP A 90 -5.13 13.68 -4.85
CA ASP A 90 -4.52 14.49 -3.78
C ASP A 90 -4.19 13.66 -2.54
N VAL A 91 -5.10 12.76 -2.13
CA VAL A 91 -4.86 11.88 -0.98
C VAL A 91 -3.79 10.82 -1.27
N ILE A 92 -3.74 10.27 -2.48
CA ILE A 92 -2.69 9.32 -2.88
C ILE A 92 -1.34 10.02 -2.95
N HIS A 93 -1.27 11.23 -3.49
CA HIS A 93 -0.04 12.02 -3.48
C HIS A 93 0.47 12.27 -2.05
N ALA A 94 -0.38 12.74 -1.14
CA ALA A 94 -0.03 12.94 0.26
C ALA A 94 0.45 11.66 0.95
N LEU A 95 -0.12 10.50 0.59
CA LEU A 95 0.35 9.20 1.08
C LEU A 95 1.73 8.85 0.53
N ASN A 96 2.00 9.11 -0.74
CA ASN A 96 3.31 8.88 -1.36
C ASN A 96 4.37 9.81 -0.76
N GLU A 97 4.03 11.10 -0.52
CA GLU A 97 4.92 12.04 0.20
C GLU A 97 5.26 11.50 1.59
N TRP A 98 4.26 11.12 2.38
CA TRP A 98 4.48 10.53 3.71
C TRP A 98 5.36 9.27 3.63
N MET A 99 5.12 8.40 2.65
CA MET A 99 5.90 7.18 2.47
C MET A 99 7.36 7.52 2.13
N TYR A 100 7.58 8.50 1.26
CA TYR A 100 8.92 8.98 0.93
C TYR A 100 9.65 9.56 2.15
N GLU A 101 8.96 10.41 2.92
CA GLU A 101 9.53 11.02 4.13
C GLU A 101 9.90 10.01 5.21
N GLN A 102 9.08 8.98 5.41
CA GLN A 102 9.28 8.01 6.49
C GLN A 102 10.18 6.83 6.09
N TRP A 103 10.09 6.38 4.83
CA TRP A 103 10.69 5.13 4.37
C TRP A 103 11.66 5.30 3.21
N GLN A 104 11.59 6.42 2.50
CA GLN A 104 12.16 6.62 1.17
C GLN A 104 11.56 5.59 0.15
N PHE A 105 11.81 5.79 -1.14
CA PHE A 105 11.41 4.79 -2.14
C PHE A 105 12.50 3.74 -2.37
N ASP A 106 13.75 4.11 -2.09
CA ASP A 106 14.90 3.20 -2.09
C ASP A 106 15.75 3.51 -0.84
N TYR A 107 15.61 2.70 0.20
CA TYR A 107 16.40 2.83 1.41
C TYR A 107 17.57 1.86 1.38
N GLU A 108 18.76 2.40 1.25
CA GLU A 108 20.06 1.69 1.19
C GLU A 108 20.12 0.56 0.14
N GLY A 109 19.36 0.64 -0.95
CA GLY A 109 19.29 -0.39 -1.98
C GLY A 109 18.70 -1.72 -1.51
N ARG A 110 18.00 -1.75 -0.36
CA ARG A 110 17.49 -2.97 0.27
C ARG A 110 16.00 -2.94 0.57
N ILE A 111 15.46 -1.78 0.97
CA ILE A 111 14.02 -1.62 1.20
C ILE A 111 13.46 -0.75 0.10
N PHE A 112 12.54 -1.30 -0.68
CA PHE A 112 11.88 -0.60 -1.78
C PHE A 112 10.42 -0.39 -1.43
N SER A 113 10.04 0.86 -1.13
CA SER A 113 8.65 1.24 -0.95
C SER A 113 8.00 1.46 -2.30
N THR A 114 6.81 0.92 -2.49
CA THR A 114 6.08 1.00 -3.77
C THR A 114 5.04 2.12 -3.71
N PRO A 115 5.33 3.33 -4.25
CA PRO A 115 4.33 4.38 -4.32
C PRO A 115 3.14 3.96 -5.19
N VAL A 116 1.99 4.53 -4.89
CA VAL A 116 0.74 4.23 -5.61
C VAL A 116 0.51 5.26 -6.70
N ILE A 117 0.17 4.79 -7.89
CA ILE A 117 -0.27 5.65 -8.98
C ILE A 117 -1.73 5.34 -9.29
N THR A 118 -2.58 6.34 -9.21
CA THR A 118 -4.00 6.22 -9.57
C THR A 118 -4.24 6.78 -10.97
N LEU A 119 -5.02 6.08 -11.80
CA LEU A 119 -5.10 6.32 -13.24
C LEU A 119 -6.34 7.09 -13.77
N PRO A 120 -7.29 7.56 -12.95
CA PRO A 120 -8.50 8.22 -13.49
C PRO A 120 -8.23 9.40 -14.40
N ILE A 121 -7.15 10.16 -14.14
CA ILE A 121 -6.68 11.30 -14.94
C ILE A 121 -5.22 11.03 -15.33
N VAL A 122 -5.00 10.68 -16.60
CA VAL A 122 -3.70 10.18 -17.09
C VAL A 122 -2.58 11.21 -16.92
N ASP A 123 -2.83 12.49 -17.23
CA ASP A 123 -1.83 13.55 -17.08
C ASP A 123 -1.34 13.66 -15.63
N ARG A 124 -2.27 13.60 -14.65
CA ARG A 124 -1.93 13.63 -13.23
C ARG A 124 -1.20 12.35 -12.78
N ALA A 125 -1.53 11.20 -13.38
CA ALA A 125 -0.81 9.95 -13.14
C ALA A 125 0.64 10.02 -13.67
N LEU A 126 0.87 10.68 -14.79
CA LEU A 126 2.22 10.94 -15.32
C LEU A 126 3.03 11.88 -14.42
N GLU A 127 2.43 12.96 -13.95
CA GLU A 127 3.05 13.90 -13.01
C GLU A 127 3.48 13.17 -11.73
N GLU A 128 2.60 12.34 -11.18
CA GLU A 128 2.88 11.54 -9.97
C GLU A 128 3.97 10.50 -10.22
N LEU A 129 3.92 9.80 -11.35
CA LEU A 129 4.96 8.84 -11.74
C LEU A 129 6.33 9.53 -11.83
N GLN A 130 6.41 10.66 -12.52
CA GLN A 130 7.64 11.43 -12.65
C GLN A 130 8.16 11.87 -11.27
N TRP A 131 7.30 12.39 -10.41
CA TRP A 131 7.63 12.80 -9.05
C TRP A 131 8.21 11.65 -8.23
N CYS A 132 7.65 10.44 -8.35
CA CYS A 132 8.14 9.24 -7.69
C CYS A 132 9.50 8.78 -8.22
N LEU A 133 9.68 8.76 -9.54
CA LEU A 133 10.93 8.36 -10.21
C LEU A 133 12.10 9.28 -9.85
N GLU A 134 11.87 10.59 -9.84
CA GLU A 134 12.87 11.58 -9.42
C GLU A 134 13.34 11.39 -7.97
N ARG A 135 12.53 10.72 -7.15
CA ARG A 135 12.82 10.39 -5.73
C ARG A 135 13.33 8.97 -5.53
N GLY A 136 13.67 8.28 -6.62
CA GLY A 136 14.31 6.97 -6.58
C GLY A 136 13.34 5.79 -6.53
N ALA A 137 12.05 5.98 -6.81
CA ALA A 137 11.14 4.85 -6.95
C ALA A 137 11.59 3.93 -8.07
N ARG A 138 11.63 2.62 -7.82
CA ARG A 138 11.99 1.59 -8.80
C ARG A 138 10.82 0.73 -9.21
N THR A 139 9.76 0.78 -8.45
CA THR A 139 8.51 0.07 -8.69
C THR A 139 7.37 0.98 -8.29
N VAL A 140 6.22 0.82 -8.93
CA VAL A 140 4.99 1.51 -8.57
C VAL A 140 3.86 0.51 -8.41
N LEU A 141 2.89 0.84 -7.60
CA LEU A 141 1.67 0.06 -7.41
C LEU A 141 0.53 0.72 -8.18
N VAL A 142 -0.01 0.00 -9.14
CA VAL A 142 -1.24 0.39 -9.86
C VAL A 142 -2.34 -0.57 -9.44
N ARG A 143 -3.53 -0.06 -9.20
CA ARG A 143 -4.67 -0.90 -8.84
C ARG A 143 -5.02 -1.88 -9.96
N PRO A 144 -5.08 -3.20 -9.71
CA PRO A 144 -5.39 -4.20 -10.73
C PRO A 144 -6.90 -4.31 -10.97
N ALA A 145 -7.54 -3.21 -11.33
CA ALA A 145 -8.97 -3.13 -11.57
C ALA A 145 -9.26 -2.09 -12.67
N PRO A 146 -10.42 -2.17 -13.36
CA PRO A 146 -10.82 -1.17 -14.32
C PRO A 146 -10.80 0.24 -13.71
N VAL A 147 -10.31 1.20 -14.48
CA VAL A 147 -10.19 2.60 -14.06
C VAL A 147 -11.57 3.25 -14.07
N PRO A 148 -12.02 3.89 -12.98
CA PRO A 148 -13.28 4.62 -12.97
C PRO A 148 -13.34 5.69 -14.06
N SER A 149 -14.51 5.86 -14.67
CA SER A 149 -14.75 6.92 -15.65
C SER A 149 -15.55 8.05 -15.00
N MET A 150 -15.17 9.30 -15.28
CA MET A 150 -15.89 10.49 -14.80
C MET A 150 -17.33 10.57 -15.28
N ASN A 151 -17.66 9.90 -16.39
CA ASN A 151 -19.00 9.86 -16.99
C ASN A 151 -19.80 8.60 -16.57
N GLY A 152 -19.34 7.91 -15.53
CA GLY A 152 -19.87 6.62 -15.11
C GLY A 152 -19.30 5.44 -15.87
N GLY A 153 -19.32 4.26 -15.25
CA GLY A 153 -18.72 3.05 -15.79
C GLY A 153 -17.21 2.95 -15.49
N SER A 154 -16.53 2.12 -16.27
CA SER A 154 -15.12 1.85 -16.08
C SER A 154 -14.41 1.66 -17.42
N ARG A 155 -13.10 1.90 -17.43
CA ARG A 155 -12.21 1.80 -18.60
C ARG A 155 -11.14 0.75 -18.33
N SER A 156 -10.83 -0.07 -19.31
CA SER A 156 -9.65 -0.94 -19.20
C SER A 156 -8.38 -0.08 -19.27
N PHE A 157 -7.45 -0.28 -18.35
CA PHE A 157 -6.13 0.39 -18.39
C PHE A 157 -5.25 -0.08 -19.56
N GLY A 158 -5.70 -1.06 -20.34
CA GLY A 158 -5.14 -1.43 -21.64
C GLY A 158 -5.69 -0.62 -22.83
N PHE A 159 -6.54 0.37 -22.61
CA PHE A 159 -6.99 1.23 -23.70
C PHE A 159 -5.90 2.24 -24.13
N PRO A 160 -5.86 2.67 -25.41
CA PRO A 160 -4.83 3.58 -25.94
C PRO A 160 -4.69 4.90 -25.18
N GLU A 161 -5.72 5.35 -24.47
CA GLU A 161 -5.65 6.55 -23.64
C GLU A 161 -4.61 6.45 -22.51
N PHE A 162 -4.27 5.22 -22.08
CA PHE A 162 -3.26 4.96 -21.05
C PHE A 162 -1.86 4.68 -21.61
N ASP A 163 -1.71 4.60 -22.96
CA ASP A 163 -0.41 4.36 -23.59
C ASP A 163 0.67 5.34 -23.13
N PRO A 164 0.40 6.67 -22.98
CA PRO A 164 1.42 7.60 -22.48
C PRO A 164 1.96 7.20 -21.09
N PHE A 165 1.12 6.68 -20.21
CA PHE A 165 1.55 6.21 -18.90
C PHE A 165 2.43 4.95 -18.98
N TRP A 166 2.09 4.01 -19.87
CA TRP A 166 2.87 2.78 -20.04
C TRP A 166 4.19 2.96 -20.80
N GLN A 167 4.35 4.08 -21.49
CA GLN A 167 5.55 4.43 -22.26
C GLN A 167 6.54 5.28 -21.46
N ALA A 168 6.10 5.89 -20.37
CA ALA A 168 6.94 6.70 -19.50
C ALA A 168 7.82 5.82 -18.60
#